data_b2c6889439166aed499ba9c9d1574d6b
#
_entry.id   b2c6889439166aed499ba9c9d1574d6b
#
_cell.length_a   1.000
_cell.length_b   1.000
_cell.length_c   1.000
_cell.angle_alpha   90.00
_cell.angle_beta   90.00
_cell.angle_gamma   90.00
#
_symmetry.space_group_name_H-M   'P 1'
#
loop_
_entity.id
_entity.type
_entity.pdbx_description
1 polymer ?
#
loop_
_entity_poly.entity_id
_entity_poly.type
_entity_poly.pdbx_seq_one_letter_code
_entity_poly.pdbx_strand_id
1 'polypeptide(L)'
;MNFWLAITRGDVADYVRTLALVYIVLIFIRIIMSWIPRIPYNRWLAGFLKFVSDVTDPYLNLFRRFLPPVRLGPGALDLSPIVATFVLLIVASIVTGLIRGPE
;
A
#
# COMPACT_ATOMS: atom_id res chain seq x y z
N MET A 1 5.42 28.46 -20.58
CA MET A 1 6.00 28.27 -19.25
C MET A 1 6.63 26.88 -19.17
N ASN A 2 7.83 26.82 -18.63
CA ASN A 2 8.50 25.53 -18.50
C ASN A 2 7.88 24.76 -17.34
N PHE A 3 7.40 23.54 -17.62
CA PHE A 3 6.76 22.67 -16.64
C PHE A 3 7.68 22.42 -15.41
N TRP A 4 8.97 22.26 -15.67
CA TRP A 4 9.93 21.94 -14.61
C TRP A 4 10.07 23.04 -13.58
N LEU A 5 9.90 24.31 -13.98
CA LEU A 5 10.00 25.45 -13.09
C LEU A 5 8.76 25.61 -12.20
N ALA A 6 7.65 24.96 -12.58
CA ALA A 6 6.41 25.01 -11.81
C ALA A 6 6.38 24.00 -10.67
N ILE A 7 7.26 22.99 -10.69
CA ILE A 7 7.29 21.94 -9.67
C ILE A 7 8.09 22.41 -8.47
N THR A 8 7.46 22.46 -7.30
CA THR A 8 8.09 22.84 -6.04
C THR A 8 8.34 21.61 -5.18
N ARG A 9 9.10 21.79 -4.08
CA ARG A 9 9.26 20.72 -3.09
C ARG A 9 7.92 20.28 -2.50
N GLY A 10 7.02 21.25 -2.26
CA GLY A 10 5.68 20.93 -1.78
C GLY A 10 4.91 20.08 -2.77
N ASP A 11 5.02 20.36 -4.07
CA ASP A 11 4.36 19.58 -5.11
C ASP A 11 4.88 18.15 -5.14
N VAL A 12 6.20 17.96 -5.03
CA VAL A 12 6.80 16.63 -4.99
C VAL A 12 6.35 15.87 -3.75
N ALA A 13 6.33 16.55 -2.59
CA ALA A 13 5.87 15.93 -1.35
C ALA A 13 4.41 15.50 -1.44
N ASP A 14 3.56 16.33 -2.02
CA ASP A 14 2.15 16.01 -2.22
C ASP A 14 1.98 14.82 -3.18
N TYR A 15 2.81 14.75 -4.20
CA TYR A 15 2.80 13.64 -5.14
C TYR A 15 3.16 12.33 -4.44
N VAL A 16 4.23 12.35 -3.64
CA VAL A 16 4.65 11.17 -2.88
C VAL A 16 3.55 10.74 -1.92
N ARG A 17 2.94 11.70 -1.22
CA ARG A 17 1.85 11.40 -0.30
C ARG A 17 0.66 10.77 -1.02
N THR A 18 0.30 11.30 -2.19
CA THR A 18 -0.79 10.75 -2.99
C THR A 18 -0.50 9.32 -3.42
N LEU A 19 0.73 9.05 -3.87
CA LEU A 19 1.13 7.69 -4.23
C LEU A 19 1.04 6.74 -3.05
N ALA A 20 1.46 7.20 -1.85
CA ALA A 20 1.36 6.38 -0.65
C ALA A 20 -0.10 6.07 -0.30
N LEU A 21 -0.97 7.06 -0.40
CA LEU A 21 -2.41 6.87 -0.13
C LEU A 21 -3.05 5.91 -1.13
N VAL A 22 -2.70 6.03 -2.41
CA VAL A 22 -3.19 5.11 -3.44
C VAL A 22 -2.72 3.68 -3.12
N TYR A 23 -1.46 3.54 -2.73
CA TYR A 23 -0.91 2.23 -2.38
C TYR A 23 -1.62 1.63 -1.18
N ILE A 24 -1.93 2.45 -0.17
CA ILE A 24 -2.69 2.01 1.01
C ILE A 24 -4.08 1.51 0.61
N VAL A 25 -4.74 2.21 -0.33
CA VAL A 25 -6.03 1.76 -0.85
C VAL A 25 -5.88 0.39 -1.52
N LEU A 26 -4.82 0.19 -2.29
CA LEU A 26 -4.56 -1.09 -2.94
C LEU A 26 -4.32 -2.20 -1.90
N ILE A 27 -3.58 -1.91 -0.84
CA ILE A 27 -3.38 -2.86 0.27
C ILE A 27 -4.72 -3.21 0.90
N PHE A 28 -5.58 -2.22 1.11
CA PHE A 28 -6.91 -2.43 1.70
C PHE A 28 -7.76 -3.34 0.82
N ILE A 29 -7.73 -3.11 -0.49
CA ILE A 29 -8.43 -3.97 -1.44
C ILE A 29 -7.88 -5.40 -1.35
N ARG A 30 -6.56 -5.55 -1.24
CA ARG A 30 -5.93 -6.86 -1.12
C ARG A 30 -6.38 -7.59 0.14
N ILE A 31 -6.52 -6.87 1.25
CA ILE A 31 -7.03 -7.45 2.52
C ILE A 31 -8.44 -7.95 2.32
N ILE A 32 -9.31 -7.12 1.74
CA ILE A 32 -10.72 -7.49 1.51
C ILE A 32 -10.81 -8.72 0.61
N MET A 33 -9.99 -8.78 -0.44
CA MET A 33 -9.94 -9.93 -1.32
C MET A 33 -9.63 -11.23 -0.57
N SER A 34 -8.73 -11.16 0.41
CA SER A 34 -8.33 -12.35 1.16
C SER A 34 -9.44 -12.85 2.08
N TRP A 35 -10.43 -12.01 2.38
CA TRP A 35 -11.57 -12.38 3.22
C TRP A 35 -12.72 -12.99 2.40
N ILE A 36 -12.71 -12.83 1.09
CA ILE A 36 -13.77 -13.33 0.22
C ILE A 36 -13.38 -14.74 -0.26
N PRO A 37 -14.11 -15.80 0.18
CA PRO A 37 -13.73 -17.17 -0.19
C PRO A 37 -13.96 -17.50 -1.66
N ARG A 38 -14.94 -16.83 -2.28
CA ARG A 38 -15.23 -17.04 -3.70
C ARG A 38 -15.49 -15.68 -4.35
N ILE A 39 -14.69 -15.38 -5.37
CA ILE A 39 -14.88 -14.18 -6.17
C ILE A 39 -15.51 -14.61 -7.49
N PRO A 40 -16.67 -14.03 -7.90
CA PRO A 40 -17.26 -14.37 -9.18
C PRO A 40 -16.28 -14.16 -10.32
N TYR A 41 -16.19 -15.12 -11.24
CA TYR A 41 -15.30 -14.97 -12.36
C TYR A 41 -15.82 -13.89 -13.30
N ASN A 42 -15.01 -12.86 -13.48
CA ASN A 42 -15.24 -11.80 -14.45
C ASN A 42 -13.87 -11.42 -14.99
N ARG A 43 -13.74 -11.40 -16.30
CA ARG A 43 -12.45 -11.14 -16.95
C ARG A 43 -11.82 -9.82 -16.49
N TRP A 44 -12.64 -8.78 -16.41
CA TRP A 44 -12.17 -7.45 -15.98
C TRP A 44 -11.81 -7.44 -14.50
N LEU A 45 -12.65 -8.06 -13.69
CA LEU A 45 -12.41 -8.15 -12.25
C LEU A 45 -11.17 -8.98 -11.97
N ALA A 46 -11.01 -10.11 -12.64
CA ALA A 46 -9.83 -10.97 -12.45
C ALA A 46 -8.55 -10.24 -12.81
N GLY A 47 -8.56 -9.45 -13.91
CA GLY A 47 -7.40 -8.64 -14.30
C GLY A 47 -7.08 -7.57 -13.27
N PHE A 48 -8.09 -6.89 -12.75
CA PHE A 48 -7.92 -5.86 -11.72
C PHE A 48 -7.35 -6.46 -10.44
N LEU A 49 -7.90 -7.58 -9.99
CA LEU A 49 -7.45 -8.23 -8.76
C LEU A 49 -6.03 -8.77 -8.88
N LYS A 50 -5.68 -9.28 -10.06
CA LYS A 50 -4.32 -9.71 -10.32
C LYS A 50 -3.35 -8.52 -10.26
N PHE A 51 -3.74 -7.38 -10.84
CA PHE A 51 -2.93 -6.17 -10.78
C PHE A 51 -2.70 -5.75 -9.33
N VAL A 52 -3.77 -5.73 -8.52
CA VAL A 52 -3.65 -5.37 -7.09
C VAL A 52 -2.68 -6.32 -6.39
N SER A 53 -2.81 -7.62 -6.60
CA SER A 53 -1.90 -8.61 -5.99
C SER A 53 -0.46 -8.42 -6.46
N ASP A 54 -0.26 -8.22 -7.75
CA ASP A 54 1.10 -8.07 -8.31
C ASP A 54 1.81 -6.84 -7.78
N VAL A 55 1.06 -5.77 -7.47
CA VAL A 55 1.62 -4.52 -6.95
C VAL A 55 1.83 -4.59 -5.44
N THR A 56 0.94 -5.23 -4.69
CA THR A 56 0.97 -5.22 -3.23
C THR A 56 1.74 -6.40 -2.63
N ASP A 57 1.71 -7.57 -3.24
CA ASP A 57 2.30 -8.78 -2.67
C ASP A 57 3.81 -8.68 -2.42
N PRO A 58 4.64 -8.10 -3.32
CA PRO A 58 6.06 -7.97 -3.03
C PRO A 58 6.34 -7.20 -1.74
N TYR A 59 5.59 -6.14 -1.48
CA TYR A 59 5.73 -5.34 -0.28
C TYR A 59 5.22 -6.10 0.94
N LEU A 60 4.05 -6.69 0.85
CA LEU A 60 3.45 -7.44 1.95
C LEU A 60 4.28 -8.68 2.31
N ASN A 61 4.84 -9.36 1.32
CA ASN A 61 5.66 -10.55 1.57
C ASN A 61 6.93 -10.21 2.34
N LEU A 62 7.45 -9.01 2.19
CA LEU A 62 8.58 -8.56 2.97
C LEU A 62 8.26 -8.62 4.46
N PHE A 63 7.06 -8.18 4.85
CA PHE A 63 6.63 -8.20 6.25
C PHE A 63 6.24 -9.61 6.70
N ARG A 64 5.70 -10.42 5.81
CA ARG A 64 5.34 -11.81 6.15
C ARG A 64 6.54 -12.65 6.52
N ARG A 65 7.73 -12.29 6.05
CA ARG A 65 8.97 -12.97 6.44
C ARG A 65 9.31 -12.74 7.90
N PHE A 66 8.95 -11.57 8.45
CA PHE A 66 9.28 -11.20 9.82
C PHE A 66 8.11 -11.39 10.78
N LEU A 67 6.87 -11.46 10.27
CA LEU A 67 5.66 -11.51 11.08
C LEU A 67 4.87 -12.77 10.73
N PRO A 68 5.07 -13.86 11.49
CA PRO A 68 4.28 -15.06 11.26
C PRO A 68 2.80 -14.79 11.58
N PRO A 69 1.86 -15.48 10.90
CA PRO A 69 0.44 -15.31 11.19
C PRO A 69 0.12 -15.69 12.63
N VAL A 70 -0.74 -14.91 13.26
CA VAL A 70 -1.23 -15.21 14.60
C VAL A 70 -2.42 -16.17 14.47
N ARG A 71 -2.33 -17.31 15.13
CA ARG A 71 -3.42 -18.28 15.12
C ARG A 71 -4.47 -17.89 16.15
N LEU A 72 -5.69 -17.70 15.66
CA LEU A 72 -6.84 -17.40 16.51
C LEU A 72 -7.88 -18.50 16.30
N GLY A 73 -7.85 -19.52 17.18
CA GLY A 73 -8.74 -20.64 17.05
C GLY A 73 -8.54 -21.39 15.73
N PRO A 74 -9.63 -21.66 14.95
CA PRO A 74 -9.52 -22.42 13.71
C PRO A 74 -8.91 -21.63 12.55
N GLY A 75 -8.71 -20.32 12.70
CA GLY A 75 -8.17 -19.47 11.64
C GLY A 75 -6.85 -18.84 12.02
N ALA A 76 -6.18 -18.28 11.02
CA ALA A 76 -4.95 -17.51 11.23
C ALA A 76 -5.18 -16.07 10.77
N LEU A 77 -4.73 -15.11 11.57
CA LEU A 77 -4.78 -13.69 11.23
C LEU A 77 -3.42 -13.24 10.76
N ASP A 78 -3.36 -12.74 9.52
CA ASP A 78 -2.14 -12.17 8.97
C ASP A 78 -2.10 -10.70 9.35
N LEU A 79 -1.12 -10.33 10.18
CA LEU A 79 -0.93 -8.96 10.63
C LEU A 79 -0.05 -8.14 9.69
N SER A 80 0.54 -8.79 8.67
CA SER A 80 1.46 -8.10 7.76
C SER A 80 0.85 -6.88 7.07
N PRO A 81 -0.40 -6.94 6.55
CA PRO A 81 -0.98 -5.75 5.91
C PRO A 81 -1.13 -4.57 6.87
N ILE A 82 -1.47 -4.83 8.13
CA ILE A 82 -1.65 -3.78 9.13
C ILE A 82 -0.32 -3.10 9.42
N VAL A 83 0.71 -3.89 9.72
CA VAL A 83 2.05 -3.38 10.00
C VAL A 83 2.62 -2.67 8.77
N ALA A 84 2.44 -3.26 7.59
CA ALA A 84 2.91 -2.67 6.34
C ALA A 84 2.27 -1.29 6.09
N THR A 85 0.98 -1.14 6.39
CA THR A 85 0.29 0.14 6.26
C THR A 85 0.87 1.18 7.21
N PHE A 86 1.09 0.83 8.48
CA PHE A 86 1.68 1.75 9.44
C PHE A 86 3.09 2.16 9.04
N VAL A 87 3.92 1.21 8.60
CA VAL A 87 5.28 1.51 8.14
C VAL A 87 5.24 2.44 6.95
N LEU A 88 4.33 2.19 6.00
CA LEU A 88 4.18 3.04 4.82
C LEU A 88 3.80 4.48 5.21
N LEU A 89 2.88 4.63 6.16
CA LEU A 89 2.48 5.95 6.65
C LEU A 89 3.65 6.68 7.30
N ILE A 90 4.43 5.98 8.12
CA ILE A 90 5.59 6.56 8.79
C ILE A 90 6.64 6.96 7.77
N VAL A 91 6.98 6.09 6.84
CA VAL A 91 7.97 6.36 5.80
C VAL A 91 7.52 7.52 4.92
N ALA A 92 6.24 7.53 4.51
CA ALA A 92 5.71 8.62 3.69
C ALA A 92 5.79 9.95 4.43
N SER A 93 5.50 9.97 5.74
CA SER A 93 5.61 11.17 6.56
C SER A 93 7.04 11.67 6.64
N ILE A 94 7.99 10.77 6.85
CA ILE A 94 9.41 11.13 6.90
C ILE A 94 9.88 11.67 5.57
N VAL A 95 9.55 10.96 4.48
CA VAL A 95 9.98 11.35 3.13
C VAL A 95 9.39 12.71 2.75
N THR A 96 8.10 12.91 2.97
CA THR A 96 7.46 14.19 2.64
C THR A 96 8.02 15.33 3.49
N GLY A 97 8.31 15.06 4.77
CA GLY A 97 8.93 16.05 5.64
C GLY A 97 10.33 16.45 5.16
N LEU A 98 11.12 15.47 4.72
CA LEU A 98 12.45 15.72 4.19
C LEU A 98 12.41 16.49 2.86
N ILE A 99 11.43 16.17 2.01
CA ILE A 99 11.27 16.84 0.71
C ILE A 99 10.86 18.30 0.91
N ARG A 100 9.91 18.55 1.82
CA ARG A 100 9.46 19.92 2.11
C ARG A 100 10.55 20.75 2.79
N GLY A 101 11.42 20.07 3.55
CA GLY A 101 12.47 20.73 4.28
C GLY A 101 11.98 21.44 5.53
N PRO A 102 12.88 22.06 6.28
CA PRO A 102 12.49 22.81 7.48
C PRO A 102 11.72 24.07 7.10
N GLU A 103 10.68 24.37 7.85
CA GLU A 103 9.92 25.62 7.70
C GLU A 103 10.35 26.61 8.75
#